data_6bb5dbea7f29673cd5d5d5f389e0860b
#
_entry.id   6bb5dbea7f29673cd5d5d5f389e0860b
#
_cell.length_a   1.000
_cell.length_b   1.000
_cell.length_c   1.000
_cell.angle_alpha   90.00
_cell.angle_beta   90.00
_cell.angle_gamma   90.00
#
_symmetry.space_group_name_H-M   'P 1'
#
loop_
_entity.id
_entity.type
_entity.pdbx_description
1 polymer ?
#
loop_
_entity_poly.entity_id
_entity_poly.type
_entity_poly.pdbx_seq_one_letter_code
_entity_poly.pdbx_strand_id
1 'polypeptide(L)'
;MIKIVNLLPELLGTYGDHGNVATLSWRLSQRGIAHEVIEASAFSPLPNDGDFYLLGGGEDDAQIAAVELLRKQDTLNNAIKNGAQIFAVCAGFQLLGESFPASQGRVIKGLELLPIITESATTRSVGELLLDSTLGLGKLTGFENHAGQTKFTEKLQPLGIVKTGIGNHKNEASDGAVTEQIIATYMHGPALVRNPKLADYFLSRKLGELAPIEDEIFTELHELCVERA
;
A
#
# COMPACT_ATOMS: atom_id res chain seq x y z
N MET A 1 -23.35 -2.47 -0.47
CA MET A 1 -22.63 -1.24 -0.82
C MET A 1 -21.18 -1.45 -0.39
N ILE A 2 -20.22 -1.23 -1.29
CA ILE A 2 -18.79 -1.44 -1.03
C ILE A 2 -18.25 -0.32 -0.14
N LYS A 3 -17.43 -0.65 0.85
CA LYS A 3 -16.81 0.30 1.77
C LYS A 3 -15.31 0.39 1.54
N ILE A 4 -14.83 1.57 1.16
CA ILE A 4 -13.40 1.89 1.05
C ILE A 4 -13.02 2.70 2.29
N VAL A 5 -12.10 2.18 3.09
CA VAL A 5 -11.63 2.83 4.32
C VAL A 5 -10.27 3.45 4.07
N ASN A 6 -10.19 4.78 4.12
CA ASN A 6 -8.93 5.52 4.21
C ASN A 6 -8.52 5.56 5.68
N LEU A 7 -7.50 4.78 6.02
CA LEU A 7 -7.18 4.51 7.42
C LEU A 7 -6.16 5.50 7.97
N LEU A 8 -6.57 6.29 8.96
CA LEU A 8 -5.74 7.27 9.68
C LEU A 8 -5.07 8.30 8.74
N PRO A 9 -5.83 8.98 7.85
CA PRO A 9 -5.24 9.88 6.85
C PRO A 9 -4.44 11.03 7.45
N GLU A 10 -4.76 11.48 8.65
CA GLU A 10 -4.01 12.50 9.38
C GLU A 10 -2.64 12.02 9.89
N LEU A 11 -2.41 10.72 9.99
CA LEU A 11 -1.15 10.10 10.41
C LEU A 11 -0.40 9.46 9.24
N LEU A 12 -1.14 8.87 8.30
CA LEU A 12 -0.62 8.08 7.17
C LEU A 12 -1.01 8.70 5.81
N GLY A 13 -1.11 10.03 5.73
CA GLY A 13 -1.51 10.75 4.52
C GLY A 13 -0.39 11.53 3.82
N THR A 14 0.87 11.37 4.25
CA THR A 14 2.03 12.01 3.63
C THR A 14 2.19 11.51 2.19
N TYR A 15 2.74 12.34 1.31
CA TYR A 15 3.02 12.02 -0.10
C TYR A 15 1.79 11.84 -1.02
N GLY A 16 0.58 12.21 -0.57
CA GLY A 16 -0.60 12.21 -1.42
C GLY A 16 -1.22 10.83 -1.67
N ASP A 17 -0.91 9.84 -0.83
CA ASP A 17 -1.41 8.45 -0.99
C ASP A 17 -2.94 8.32 -0.90
N HIS A 18 -3.65 9.34 -0.38
CA HIS A 18 -5.12 9.43 -0.48
C HIS A 18 -5.64 9.37 -1.94
N GLY A 19 -4.81 9.67 -2.93
CA GLY A 19 -5.12 9.47 -4.34
C GLY A 19 -5.38 8.00 -4.69
N ASN A 20 -4.85 7.04 -3.94
CA ASN A 20 -5.19 5.62 -4.12
C ASN A 20 -6.67 5.36 -3.80
N VAL A 21 -7.20 5.98 -2.73
CA VAL A 21 -8.62 5.92 -2.36
C VAL A 21 -9.49 6.52 -3.46
N ALA A 22 -9.13 7.72 -3.93
CA ALA A 22 -9.85 8.41 -5.00
C ALA A 22 -9.88 7.57 -6.30
N THR A 23 -8.77 6.90 -6.62
CA THR A 23 -8.69 6.01 -7.78
C THR A 23 -9.65 4.84 -7.68
N LEU A 24 -9.69 4.14 -6.55
CA LEU A 24 -10.62 3.02 -6.35
C LEU A 24 -12.07 3.49 -6.41
N SER A 25 -12.40 4.60 -5.74
CA SER A 25 -13.73 5.20 -5.77
C SER A 25 -14.15 5.58 -7.19
N TRP A 26 -13.27 6.22 -7.96
CA TRP A 26 -13.54 6.56 -9.35
C TRP A 26 -13.78 5.31 -10.20
N ARG A 27 -12.92 4.27 -10.08
CA ARG A 27 -13.04 3.03 -10.85
C ARG A 27 -14.32 2.26 -10.55
N LEU A 28 -14.79 2.28 -9.30
CA LEU A 28 -16.09 1.72 -8.92
C LEU A 28 -17.25 2.54 -9.50
N SER A 29 -17.15 3.88 -9.45
CA SER A 29 -18.15 4.78 -10.03
C SER A 29 -18.32 4.56 -11.53
N GLN A 30 -17.22 4.43 -12.29
CA GLN A 30 -17.27 4.17 -13.73
C GLN A 30 -17.97 2.85 -14.06
N ARG A 31 -17.98 1.90 -13.13
CA ARG A 31 -18.68 0.60 -13.27
C ARG A 31 -20.10 0.61 -12.70
N GLY A 32 -20.59 1.75 -12.21
CA GLY A 32 -21.90 1.84 -11.55
C GLY A 32 -21.99 1.02 -10.25
N ILE A 33 -20.85 0.68 -9.61
CA ILE A 33 -20.82 -0.07 -8.38
C ILE A 33 -21.02 0.88 -7.20
N ALA A 34 -22.12 0.69 -6.45
CA ALA A 34 -22.44 1.50 -5.28
C ALA A 34 -21.39 1.30 -4.17
N HIS A 35 -20.77 2.39 -3.74
CA HIS A 35 -19.73 2.38 -2.71
C HIS A 35 -19.77 3.64 -1.86
N GLU A 36 -19.08 3.61 -0.74
CA GLU A 36 -18.80 4.75 0.13
C GLU A 36 -17.33 4.80 0.50
N VAL A 37 -16.81 6.00 0.70
CA VAL A 37 -15.45 6.22 1.24
C VAL A 37 -15.59 6.67 2.68
N ILE A 38 -14.89 5.99 3.59
CA ILE A 38 -14.86 6.26 5.02
C ILE A 38 -13.47 6.78 5.39
N GLU A 39 -13.39 8.03 5.82
CA GLU A 39 -12.17 8.61 6.40
C GLU A 39 -12.10 8.18 7.88
N ALA A 40 -11.32 7.15 8.16
CA ALA A 40 -11.21 6.57 9.49
C ALA A 40 -10.17 7.31 10.33
N SER A 41 -10.63 8.30 11.06
CA SER A 41 -9.80 9.21 11.87
C SER A 41 -9.34 8.57 13.19
N ALA A 42 -8.15 8.97 13.67
CA ALA A 42 -7.61 8.59 14.97
C ALA A 42 -8.48 9.05 16.17
N PHE A 43 -9.40 9.98 15.94
CA PHE A 43 -10.27 10.54 16.97
C PHE A 43 -11.62 9.82 17.13
N SER A 44 -11.84 8.74 16.39
CA SER A 44 -13.07 7.94 16.44
C SER A 44 -12.76 6.44 16.41
N PRO A 45 -13.72 5.58 16.80
CA PRO A 45 -13.56 4.14 16.63
C PRO A 45 -13.31 3.81 15.15
N LEU A 46 -12.29 2.98 14.88
CA LEU A 46 -11.96 2.58 13.53
C LEU A 46 -12.96 1.50 13.05
N PRO A 47 -13.44 1.60 11.79
CA PRO A 47 -14.35 0.61 11.24
C PRO A 47 -13.65 -0.75 11.06
N ASN A 48 -14.38 -1.83 11.28
CA ASN A 48 -13.91 -3.21 11.08
C ASN A 48 -14.76 -3.98 10.05
N ASP A 49 -15.66 -3.28 9.36
CA ASP A 49 -16.61 -3.81 8.38
C ASP A 49 -16.39 -3.22 6.98
N GLY A 50 -15.21 -2.64 6.71
CA GLY A 50 -14.78 -2.20 5.40
C GLY A 50 -14.42 -3.37 4.47
N ASP A 51 -14.60 -3.16 3.17
CA ASP A 51 -14.17 -4.12 2.14
C ASP A 51 -12.74 -3.90 1.70
N PHE A 52 -12.31 -2.64 1.64
CA PHE A 52 -10.96 -2.23 1.26
C PHE A 52 -10.41 -1.26 2.30
N TYR A 53 -9.19 -1.52 2.78
CA TYR A 53 -8.47 -0.64 3.70
C TYR A 53 -7.19 -0.13 3.02
N LEU A 54 -6.99 1.17 3.05
CA LEU A 54 -5.80 1.81 2.48
C LEU A 54 -5.02 2.52 3.58
N LEU A 55 -3.71 2.23 3.62
CA LEU A 55 -2.74 2.85 4.51
C LEU A 55 -1.66 3.52 3.65
N GLY A 56 -1.45 4.80 3.84
CA GLY A 56 -0.41 5.55 3.14
C GLY A 56 0.90 5.66 3.90
N GLY A 57 1.78 6.52 3.41
CA GLY A 57 3.04 6.87 4.06
C GLY A 57 2.85 7.83 5.24
N GLY A 58 3.79 7.81 6.17
CA GLY A 58 3.80 8.68 7.35
C GLY A 58 5.20 8.88 7.89
N GLU A 59 5.37 9.90 8.72
CA GLU A 59 6.62 10.18 9.44
C GLU A 59 6.69 9.38 10.75
N ASP A 60 7.90 9.21 11.31
CA ASP A 60 8.19 8.32 12.44
C ASP A 60 7.18 8.38 13.61
N ASP A 61 6.91 9.58 14.14
CA ASP A 61 6.03 9.72 15.32
C ASP A 61 4.56 9.43 14.96
N ALA A 62 4.12 9.82 13.75
CA ALA A 62 2.80 9.51 13.24
C ALA A 62 2.64 8.00 12.99
N GLN A 63 3.68 7.35 12.49
CA GLN A 63 3.73 5.90 12.30
C GLN A 63 3.59 5.14 13.62
N ILE A 64 4.29 5.59 14.70
CA ILE A 64 4.17 5.01 16.03
C ILE A 64 2.74 5.16 16.57
N ALA A 65 2.17 6.36 16.48
CA ALA A 65 0.80 6.61 16.93
C ALA A 65 -0.22 5.74 16.17
N ALA A 66 -0.03 5.59 14.86
CA ALA A 66 -0.89 4.76 14.02
C ALA A 66 -0.84 3.28 14.43
N VAL A 67 0.36 2.69 14.61
CA VAL A 67 0.48 1.27 14.98
C VAL A 67 -0.09 0.98 16.36
N GLU A 68 0.09 1.89 17.32
CA GLU A 68 -0.47 1.73 18.67
C GLU A 68 -2.00 1.74 18.65
N LEU A 69 -2.60 2.65 17.87
CA LEU A 69 -4.06 2.74 17.74
C LEU A 69 -4.64 1.52 17.04
N LEU A 70 -4.04 1.10 15.92
CA LEU A 70 -4.47 -0.08 15.16
C LEU A 70 -4.39 -1.37 15.98
N ARG A 71 -3.32 -1.51 16.78
CA ARG A 71 -3.15 -2.65 17.67
C ARG A 71 -4.17 -2.64 18.80
N LYS A 72 -4.41 -1.48 19.42
CA LYS A 72 -5.38 -1.35 20.51
C LYS A 72 -6.80 -1.73 20.12
N GLN A 73 -7.18 -1.44 18.88
CA GLN A 73 -8.54 -1.71 18.36
C GLN A 73 -8.61 -3.04 17.57
N ASP A 74 -7.49 -3.72 17.33
CA ASP A 74 -7.38 -4.95 16.52
C ASP A 74 -8.04 -4.83 15.13
N THR A 75 -8.01 -3.61 14.58
CA THR A 75 -8.81 -3.22 13.41
C THR A 75 -8.52 -4.07 12.19
N LEU A 76 -7.24 -4.20 11.80
CA LEU A 76 -6.89 -4.90 10.56
C LEU A 76 -7.00 -6.42 10.70
N ASN A 77 -6.73 -7.00 11.87
CA ASN A 77 -6.98 -8.41 12.10
C ASN A 77 -8.47 -8.76 11.95
N ASN A 78 -9.35 -7.91 12.49
CA ASN A 78 -10.79 -8.10 12.36
C ASN A 78 -11.25 -7.89 10.91
N ALA A 79 -10.73 -6.89 10.21
CA ALA A 79 -11.01 -6.66 8.80
C ALA A 79 -10.60 -7.86 7.93
N ILE A 80 -9.39 -8.41 8.13
CA ILE A 80 -8.90 -9.60 7.44
C ILE A 80 -9.80 -10.81 7.68
N LYS A 81 -10.19 -11.06 8.93
CA LYS A 81 -11.14 -12.15 9.27
C LYS A 81 -12.49 -12.01 8.55
N ASN A 82 -12.90 -10.77 8.27
CA ASN A 82 -14.12 -10.45 7.52
C ASN A 82 -13.91 -10.43 6.00
N GLY A 83 -12.73 -10.83 5.51
CA GLY A 83 -12.42 -10.93 4.08
C GLY A 83 -12.12 -9.59 3.40
N ALA A 84 -11.70 -8.56 4.16
CA ALA A 84 -11.26 -7.29 3.60
C ALA A 84 -9.93 -7.42 2.84
N GLN A 85 -9.70 -6.50 1.90
CA GLN A 85 -8.45 -6.35 1.18
C GLN A 85 -7.70 -5.13 1.70
N ILE A 86 -6.39 -5.22 1.85
CA ILE A 86 -5.52 -4.16 2.39
C ILE A 86 -4.51 -3.73 1.33
N PHE A 87 -4.44 -2.41 1.07
CA PHE A 87 -3.39 -1.80 0.27
C PHE A 87 -2.56 -0.86 1.13
N ALA A 88 -1.26 -1.11 1.25
CA ALA A 88 -0.39 -0.38 2.17
C ALA A 88 0.85 0.17 1.46
N VAL A 89 1.16 1.45 1.71
CA VAL A 89 2.26 2.16 1.07
C VAL A 89 3.27 2.62 2.12
N CYS A 90 4.56 2.35 1.89
CA CYS A 90 5.69 2.89 2.64
C CYS A 90 5.56 2.67 4.17
N ALA A 91 5.27 3.70 4.98
CA ALA A 91 5.03 3.55 6.41
C ALA A 91 3.90 2.55 6.69
N GLY A 92 2.81 2.59 5.93
CA GLY A 92 1.73 1.62 6.01
C GLY A 92 2.20 0.19 5.77
N PHE A 93 3.11 -0.03 4.81
CA PHE A 93 3.72 -1.34 4.57
C PHE A 93 4.55 -1.80 5.79
N GLN A 94 5.39 -0.92 6.34
CA GLN A 94 6.23 -1.24 7.49
C GLN A 94 5.41 -1.58 8.74
N LEU A 95 4.30 -0.87 8.97
CA LEU A 95 3.38 -1.13 10.08
C LEU A 95 2.85 -2.57 10.10
N LEU A 96 2.64 -3.16 8.91
CA LEU A 96 2.10 -4.52 8.79
C LEU A 96 3.09 -5.61 9.20
N GLY A 97 4.38 -5.28 9.32
CA GLY A 97 5.45 -6.21 9.67
C GLY A 97 5.52 -6.56 11.15
N GLU A 98 6.55 -7.34 11.49
CA GLU A 98 6.89 -7.71 12.87
C GLU A 98 7.51 -6.52 13.63
N SER A 99 8.37 -5.74 12.94
CA SER A 99 9.00 -4.56 13.52
C SER A 99 9.47 -3.57 12.46
N PHE A 100 9.58 -2.31 12.86
CA PHE A 100 10.11 -1.23 12.03
C PHE A 100 10.94 -0.25 12.88
N PRO A 101 11.87 0.50 12.24
CA PRO A 101 12.72 1.44 12.96
C PRO A 101 11.96 2.75 13.23
N ALA A 102 12.32 3.41 14.31
CA ALA A 102 11.90 4.77 14.62
C ALA A 102 13.12 5.63 14.99
N SER A 103 12.91 6.92 15.17
CA SER A 103 13.94 7.87 15.55
C SER A 103 14.72 7.42 16.79
N GLN A 104 15.98 7.87 16.91
CA GLN A 104 16.89 7.55 18.01
C GLN A 104 17.24 6.05 18.15
N GLY A 105 17.17 5.29 17.03
CA GLY A 105 17.54 3.86 17.01
C GLY A 105 16.56 2.94 17.73
N ARG A 106 15.34 3.41 18.00
CA ARG A 106 14.28 2.57 18.57
C ARG A 106 13.75 1.60 17.52
N VAL A 107 13.38 0.42 17.97
CA VAL A 107 12.65 -0.57 17.17
C VAL A 107 11.25 -0.70 17.73
N ILE A 108 10.27 -0.50 16.89
CA ILE A 108 8.85 -0.53 17.25
C ILE A 108 8.25 -1.86 16.74
N LYS A 109 7.46 -2.49 17.59
CA LYS A 109 6.72 -3.69 17.22
C LYS A 109 5.61 -3.31 16.25
N GLY A 110 5.53 -4.01 15.09
CA GLY A 110 4.49 -3.85 14.09
C GLY A 110 3.21 -4.62 14.41
N LEU A 111 2.34 -4.79 13.41
CA LEU A 111 1.06 -5.50 13.54
C LEU A 111 1.17 -7.01 13.34
N GLU A 112 2.33 -7.51 12.91
CA GLU A 112 2.59 -8.95 12.67
C GLU A 112 1.62 -9.60 11.66
N LEU A 113 1.15 -8.80 10.68
CA LEU A 113 0.28 -9.28 9.58
C LEU A 113 1.09 -9.78 8.37
N LEU A 114 2.34 -9.37 8.26
CA LEU A 114 3.30 -9.83 7.26
C LEU A 114 4.58 -10.31 7.95
N PRO A 115 5.19 -11.40 7.48
CA PRO A 115 6.47 -11.88 7.99
C PRO A 115 7.62 -11.03 7.43
N ILE A 116 7.72 -9.79 7.87
CA ILE A 116 8.73 -8.84 7.46
C ILE A 116 9.28 -8.07 8.66
N ILE A 117 10.55 -7.72 8.57
CA ILE A 117 11.18 -6.72 9.45
C ILE A 117 11.71 -5.57 8.59
N THR A 118 11.64 -4.36 9.13
CA THR A 118 12.24 -3.19 8.50
C THR A 118 13.36 -2.65 9.38
N GLU A 119 14.52 -2.38 8.79
CA GLU A 119 15.69 -1.78 9.43
C GLU A 119 15.95 -0.39 8.83
N SER A 120 16.63 0.49 9.57
CA SER A 120 17.04 1.79 9.02
C SER A 120 18.21 1.64 8.04
N ALA A 121 18.11 2.27 6.89
CA ALA A 121 19.26 2.45 6.00
C ALA A 121 20.06 3.70 6.39
N THR A 122 21.32 3.72 5.99
CA THR A 122 22.21 4.89 6.15
C THR A 122 21.92 6.00 5.14
N THR A 123 21.31 5.64 4.02
CA THR A 123 20.91 6.54 2.92
C THR A 123 19.44 6.36 2.60
N ARG A 124 18.77 7.46 2.29
CA ARG A 124 17.36 7.46 1.89
C ARG A 124 17.26 7.09 0.40
N SER A 125 16.37 6.17 0.06
CA SER A 125 16.00 5.85 -1.31
C SER A 125 15.00 6.90 -1.81
N VAL A 126 15.36 7.65 -2.85
CA VAL A 126 14.50 8.70 -3.43
C VAL A 126 14.64 8.65 -4.95
N GLY A 127 13.56 8.38 -5.65
CA GLY A 127 13.57 8.32 -7.10
C GLY A 127 12.42 7.51 -7.69
N GLU A 128 12.48 7.32 -9.00
CA GLU A 128 11.52 6.45 -9.69
C GLU A 128 11.78 4.99 -9.33
N LEU A 129 10.70 4.24 -9.16
CA LEU A 129 10.70 2.80 -8.90
C LEU A 129 9.95 2.11 -10.03
N LEU A 130 10.64 1.24 -10.75
CA LEU A 130 10.11 0.42 -11.85
C LEU A 130 10.23 -1.04 -11.52
N LEU A 131 9.14 -1.78 -11.64
CA LEU A 131 9.07 -3.21 -11.33
C LEU A 131 8.56 -4.01 -12.53
N ASP A 132 9.02 -5.25 -12.67
CA ASP A 132 8.28 -6.30 -13.38
C ASP A 132 7.36 -6.99 -12.37
N SER A 133 6.05 -6.89 -12.54
CA SER A 133 5.06 -7.45 -11.63
C SER A 133 5.15 -8.98 -11.53
N THR A 134 5.08 -9.52 -10.30
CA THR A 134 4.94 -10.97 -10.07
C THR A 134 3.50 -11.45 -10.25
N LEU A 135 2.55 -10.53 -10.44
CA LEU A 135 1.11 -10.79 -10.60
C LEU A 135 0.68 -10.91 -12.07
N GLY A 136 1.62 -10.86 -13.02
CA GLY A 136 1.30 -10.89 -14.44
C GLY A 136 0.71 -9.58 -14.99
N LEU A 137 0.85 -8.46 -14.28
CA LEU A 137 0.30 -7.16 -14.66
C LEU A 137 1.19 -6.35 -15.60
N GLY A 138 2.36 -6.90 -15.97
CA GLY A 138 3.39 -6.20 -16.72
C GLY A 138 4.25 -5.33 -15.83
N LYS A 139 4.66 -4.16 -16.31
CA LYS A 139 5.45 -3.21 -15.53
C LYS A 139 4.56 -2.46 -14.54
N LEU A 140 5.12 -2.15 -13.36
CA LEU A 140 4.53 -1.27 -12.36
C LEU A 140 5.51 -0.13 -12.09
N THR A 141 4.99 1.08 -11.87
CA THR A 141 5.79 2.28 -11.70
C THR A 141 5.33 3.08 -10.48
N GLY A 142 6.25 3.68 -9.78
CA GLY A 142 6.00 4.55 -8.64
C GLY A 142 7.20 5.42 -8.33
N PHE A 143 7.08 6.22 -7.29
CA PHE A 143 8.15 7.01 -6.73
C PHE A 143 8.46 6.51 -5.33
N GLU A 144 9.70 6.13 -5.05
CA GLU A 144 10.11 5.74 -3.71
C GLU A 144 10.71 6.91 -2.93
N ASN A 145 10.40 7.01 -1.65
CA ASN A 145 10.97 8.00 -0.74
C ASN A 145 11.01 7.48 0.69
N HIS A 146 11.96 6.60 0.99
CA HIS A 146 12.05 5.94 2.30
C HIS A 146 13.51 5.71 2.73
N ALA A 147 13.71 5.53 4.03
CA ALA A 147 14.97 5.08 4.62
C ALA A 147 14.85 3.65 5.22
N GLY A 148 13.70 3.00 5.06
CA GLY A 148 13.51 1.62 5.48
C GLY A 148 14.16 0.61 4.52
N GLN A 149 14.72 -0.46 5.08
CA GLN A 149 15.17 -1.64 4.35
C GLN A 149 14.38 -2.82 4.88
N THR A 150 13.43 -3.30 4.08
CA THR A 150 12.50 -4.37 4.48
C THR A 150 13.01 -5.73 4.00
N LYS A 151 13.01 -6.70 4.90
CA LYS A 151 13.40 -8.09 4.63
C LYS A 151 12.27 -9.03 4.98
N PHE A 152 12.09 -10.07 4.21
CA PHE A 152 11.17 -11.15 4.53
C PHE A 152 11.80 -12.09 5.56
N THR A 153 11.08 -12.36 6.65
CA THR A 153 11.49 -13.32 7.68
C THR A 153 11.09 -14.75 7.34
N GLU A 154 10.09 -14.88 6.44
CA GLU A 154 9.63 -16.15 5.89
C GLU A 154 9.42 -16.00 4.38
N LYS A 155 9.09 -17.12 3.70
CA LYS A 155 8.78 -17.10 2.27
C LYS A 155 7.53 -16.25 1.99
N LEU A 156 7.70 -15.15 1.27
CA LEU A 156 6.64 -14.24 0.88
C LEU A 156 6.82 -13.84 -0.58
N GLN A 157 5.72 -13.62 -1.30
CA GLN A 157 5.74 -13.14 -2.68
C GLN A 157 5.96 -11.62 -2.69
N PRO A 158 6.99 -11.09 -3.36
CA PRO A 158 7.09 -9.66 -3.59
C PRO A 158 6.03 -9.20 -4.61
N LEU A 159 5.67 -7.92 -4.62
CA LEU A 159 4.80 -7.34 -5.63
C LEU A 159 5.46 -7.33 -7.01
N GLY A 160 6.76 -7.08 -7.05
CA GLY A 160 7.51 -7.10 -8.30
C GLY A 160 9.02 -7.22 -8.12
N ILE A 161 9.69 -7.44 -9.25
CA ILE A 161 11.14 -7.46 -9.37
C ILE A 161 11.61 -6.09 -9.84
N VAL A 162 12.47 -5.45 -9.06
CA VAL A 162 12.98 -4.09 -9.31
C VAL A 162 13.85 -4.06 -10.57
N LYS A 163 13.57 -3.11 -11.44
CA LYS A 163 14.38 -2.75 -12.63
C LYS A 163 15.09 -1.41 -12.46
N THR A 164 14.40 -0.44 -11.87
CA THR A 164 14.94 0.87 -11.49
C THR A 164 14.53 1.17 -10.06
N GLY A 165 15.40 1.79 -9.27
CA GLY A 165 15.15 2.08 -7.86
C GLY A 165 15.73 1.01 -6.91
N ILE A 166 15.28 1.03 -5.67
CA ILE A 166 15.75 0.15 -4.57
C ILE A 166 14.66 -0.83 -4.12
N GLY A 167 13.44 -0.34 -3.87
CA GLY A 167 12.35 -1.14 -3.34
C GLY A 167 12.59 -1.59 -1.90
N ASN A 168 12.30 -2.86 -1.61
CA ASN A 168 12.36 -3.42 -0.26
C ASN A 168 13.76 -3.30 0.37
N HIS A 169 14.79 -3.69 -0.37
CA HIS A 169 16.15 -3.76 0.18
C HIS A 169 17.20 -3.63 -0.93
N LYS A 170 18.24 -2.82 -0.70
CA LYS A 170 19.31 -2.54 -1.68
C LYS A 170 20.07 -3.76 -2.24
N ASN A 171 20.07 -4.87 -1.52
CA ASN A 171 20.73 -6.12 -1.93
C ASN A 171 19.74 -7.15 -2.50
N GLU A 172 18.46 -6.79 -2.60
CA GLU A 172 17.39 -7.66 -3.09
C GLU A 172 16.61 -6.90 -4.15
N ALA A 173 16.58 -7.42 -5.37
CA ALA A 173 15.88 -6.76 -6.47
C ALA A 173 14.36 -7.01 -6.37
N SER A 174 13.74 -6.61 -5.26
CA SER A 174 12.30 -6.80 -5.04
C SER A 174 11.66 -5.58 -4.39
N ASP A 175 10.37 -5.36 -4.66
CA ASP A 175 9.54 -4.40 -3.95
C ASP A 175 8.22 -5.01 -3.54
N GLY A 176 7.75 -4.52 -2.39
CA GLY A 176 6.44 -4.83 -1.85
C GLY A 176 6.30 -6.24 -1.34
N ALA A 177 5.07 -6.59 -0.99
CA ALA A 177 4.66 -7.89 -0.52
C ALA A 177 3.22 -8.19 -0.93
N VAL A 178 2.93 -9.44 -1.25
CA VAL A 178 1.60 -9.90 -1.65
C VAL A 178 1.22 -11.13 -0.85
N THR A 179 0.04 -11.09 -0.23
CA THR A 179 -0.64 -12.26 0.35
C THR A 179 -2.02 -12.39 -0.27
N GLU A 180 -2.86 -13.29 0.22
CA GLU A 180 -4.26 -13.41 -0.22
C GLU A 180 -5.07 -12.14 0.01
N GLN A 181 -4.77 -11.34 1.04
CA GLN A 181 -5.58 -10.18 1.41
C GLN A 181 -4.79 -8.86 1.48
N ILE A 182 -3.48 -8.89 1.29
CA ILE A 182 -2.62 -7.73 1.41
C ILE A 182 -1.83 -7.52 0.12
N ILE A 183 -1.79 -6.28 -0.34
CA ILE A 183 -0.78 -5.78 -1.29
C ILE A 183 -0.09 -4.60 -0.62
N ALA A 184 1.21 -4.67 -0.52
CA ALA A 184 2.01 -3.61 0.07
C ALA A 184 3.18 -3.25 -0.83
N THR A 185 3.68 -1.99 -0.78
CA THR A 185 4.73 -1.49 -1.67
C THR A 185 5.40 -0.24 -1.10
N TYR A 186 6.58 0.09 -1.60
CA TYR A 186 7.20 1.41 -1.40
C TYR A 186 6.83 2.44 -2.47
N MET A 187 6.02 2.07 -3.46
CA MET A 187 5.59 2.97 -4.52
C MET A 187 4.59 4.01 -4.03
N HIS A 188 4.98 5.28 -4.04
CA HIS A 188 4.10 6.43 -4.01
C HIS A 188 3.75 6.89 -5.42
N GLY A 189 2.96 7.98 -5.51
CA GLY A 189 2.80 8.67 -6.74
C GLY A 189 1.41 9.08 -7.24
N PRO A 190 0.25 8.75 -6.64
CA PRO A 190 -0.20 7.56 -5.93
C PRO A 190 -0.07 6.27 -6.78
N ALA A 191 0.31 5.18 -6.13
CA ALA A 191 0.63 3.93 -6.83
C ALA A 191 -0.51 3.42 -7.75
N LEU A 192 -1.75 3.47 -7.28
CA LEU A 192 -2.90 2.97 -8.05
C LEU A 192 -3.31 3.90 -9.22
N VAL A 193 -3.00 5.20 -9.14
CA VAL A 193 -3.18 6.14 -10.26
C VAL A 193 -2.21 5.80 -11.40
N ARG A 194 -0.94 5.57 -11.05
CA ARG A 194 0.11 5.25 -12.04
C ARG A 194 -0.02 3.84 -12.62
N ASN A 195 -0.78 2.94 -11.95
CA ASN A 195 -0.89 1.52 -12.32
C ASN A 195 -2.36 1.08 -12.37
N PRO A 196 -3.12 1.44 -13.43
CA PRO A 196 -4.55 1.13 -13.53
C PRO A 196 -4.86 -0.36 -13.46
N LYS A 197 -4.00 -1.21 -14.04
CA LYS A 197 -4.13 -2.67 -13.95
C LYS A 197 -3.98 -3.20 -12.52
N LEU A 198 -3.11 -2.59 -11.71
CA LEU A 198 -2.96 -2.94 -10.29
C LEU A 198 -4.20 -2.53 -9.49
N ALA A 199 -4.78 -1.36 -9.80
CA ALA A 199 -6.02 -0.90 -9.17
C ALA A 199 -7.18 -1.86 -9.45
N ASP A 200 -7.37 -2.28 -10.69
CA ASP A 200 -8.41 -3.26 -11.05
C ASP A 200 -8.12 -4.64 -10.47
N TYR A 201 -6.88 -5.09 -10.49
CA TYR A 201 -6.49 -6.34 -9.85
C TYR A 201 -6.83 -6.31 -8.34
N PHE A 202 -6.52 -5.23 -7.64
CA PHE A 202 -6.82 -5.08 -6.23
C PHE A 202 -8.33 -5.12 -5.96
N LEU A 203 -9.14 -4.42 -6.75
CA LEU A 203 -10.61 -4.47 -6.65
C LEU A 203 -11.15 -5.87 -6.95
N SER A 204 -10.62 -6.54 -7.99
CA SER A 204 -11.09 -7.86 -8.43
C SER A 204 -10.90 -8.96 -7.38
N ARG A 205 -9.94 -8.81 -6.48
CA ARG A 205 -9.68 -9.77 -5.39
C ARG A 205 -10.87 -9.92 -4.43
N LYS A 206 -11.70 -8.88 -4.32
CA LYS A 206 -12.93 -8.90 -3.50
C LYS A 206 -14.19 -9.04 -4.34
N LEU A 207 -14.19 -8.42 -5.53
CA LEU A 207 -15.40 -8.27 -6.33
C LEU A 207 -15.52 -9.32 -7.46
N GLY A 208 -14.44 -10.07 -7.73
CA GLY A 208 -14.37 -10.96 -8.88
C GLY A 208 -14.07 -10.18 -10.17
N GLU A 209 -14.50 -10.73 -11.30
CA GLU A 209 -14.26 -10.12 -12.61
C GLU A 209 -14.93 -8.76 -12.73
N LEU A 210 -14.18 -7.78 -13.23
CA LEU A 210 -14.63 -6.40 -13.39
C LEU A 210 -14.91 -6.09 -14.86
N ALA A 211 -16.02 -5.41 -15.15
CA ALA A 211 -16.27 -4.86 -16.47
C ALA A 211 -15.17 -3.86 -16.87
N PRO A 212 -14.76 -3.84 -18.16
CA PRO A 212 -13.83 -2.82 -18.64
C PRO A 212 -14.43 -1.41 -18.50
N ILE A 213 -13.55 -0.41 -18.37
CA ILE A 213 -13.93 1.01 -18.34
C ILE A 213 -13.04 1.79 -19.31
N GLU A 214 -13.52 2.95 -19.73
CA GLU A 214 -12.73 3.91 -20.49
C GLU A 214 -11.76 4.63 -19.51
N ASP A 215 -10.48 4.28 -19.58
CA ASP A 215 -9.42 4.83 -18.70
C ASP A 215 -8.13 5.12 -19.48
N GLU A 216 -8.25 5.53 -20.74
CA GLU A 216 -7.13 5.81 -21.64
C GLU A 216 -6.11 6.77 -21.03
N ILE A 217 -6.58 7.83 -20.35
CA ILE A 217 -5.71 8.81 -19.71
C ILE A 217 -4.81 8.19 -18.62
N PHE A 218 -5.29 7.18 -17.89
CA PHE A 218 -4.48 6.46 -16.89
C PHE A 218 -3.50 5.52 -17.56
N THR A 219 -3.88 4.92 -18.69
CA THR A 219 -3.01 4.07 -19.49
C THR A 219 -1.88 4.90 -20.11
N GLU A 220 -2.17 6.06 -20.68
CA GLU A 220 -1.17 6.99 -21.20
C GLU A 220 -0.22 7.48 -20.09
N LEU A 221 -0.75 7.84 -18.94
CA LEU A 221 0.06 8.23 -17.78
C LEU A 221 1.01 7.10 -17.37
N HIS A 222 0.50 5.86 -17.31
CA HIS A 222 1.30 4.69 -16.97
C HIS A 222 2.46 4.51 -17.97
N GLU A 223 2.19 4.57 -19.28
CA GLU A 223 3.19 4.43 -20.33
C GLU A 223 4.27 5.51 -20.22
N LEU A 224 3.88 6.77 -20.05
CA LEU A 224 4.81 7.88 -19.82
C LEU A 224 5.69 7.69 -18.58
N CYS A 225 5.11 7.15 -17.50
CA CYS A 225 5.87 6.87 -16.28
C CYS A 225 6.87 5.71 -16.47
N VAL A 226 6.48 4.68 -17.22
CA VAL A 226 7.37 3.55 -17.57
C VAL A 226 8.54 4.01 -18.45
N GLU A 227 8.30 4.91 -19.40
CA GLU A 227 9.34 5.44 -20.28
C GLU A 227 10.37 6.33 -19.56
N ARG A 228 9.96 6.98 -18.47
CA ARG A 228 10.80 7.92 -17.70
C ARG A 228 11.55 7.26 -16.54
N ALA A 229 11.20 6.06 -16.17
CA ALA A 229 11.82 5.30 -15.08
C ALA A 229 13.00 4.45 -15.59
#